data_a360ec9018ce7625138552bba86e6233
#
_entry.id   a360ec9018ce7625138552bba86e6233
#
_cell.length_a   1.000
_cell.length_b   1.000
_cell.length_c   1.000
_cell.angle_alpha   90.00
_cell.angle_beta   90.00
_cell.angle_gamma   90.00
#
_symmetry.space_group_name_H-M   'P 1'
#
loop_
_entity.id
_entity.type
_entity.pdbx_description
1 polymer ?
#
loop_
_entity_poly.entity_id
_entity_poly.type
_entity_poly.pdbx_seq_one_letter_code
_entity_poly.pdbx_strand_id
1 'polypeptide(L)'
;MGRANVKHVARHGITPEECEEAYRNGPMVIERQRRKHERRRLCLGETQRGRLLTFVVIERKGKVRFVTAYPMHGLQRRVYRGENE
;
A
#
# COMPACT_ATOMS: atom_id res chain seq x y z
N MET A 1 -13.05 -0.92 -10.02
CA MET A 1 -11.84 -1.59 -9.75
C MET A 1 -11.43 -2.50 -10.89
N GLY A 2 -10.29 -2.31 -11.44
CA GLY A 2 -9.88 -3.05 -12.61
C GLY A 2 -9.28 -4.41 -12.28
N ARG A 3 -9.43 -5.35 -13.18
CA ARG A 3 -8.82 -6.66 -13.03
C ARG A 3 -7.30 -6.60 -13.05
N ALA A 4 -6.76 -5.60 -13.73
CA ALA A 4 -5.32 -5.43 -13.80
C ALA A 4 -4.72 -5.25 -12.41
N ASN A 5 -5.44 -4.56 -11.53
CA ASN A 5 -4.97 -4.37 -10.17
C ASN A 5 -4.89 -5.68 -9.41
N VAL A 6 -5.87 -6.54 -9.63
CA VAL A 6 -5.89 -7.83 -8.97
C VAL A 6 -4.69 -8.66 -9.40
N LYS A 7 -4.38 -8.65 -10.68
CA LYS A 7 -3.24 -9.40 -11.18
C LYS A 7 -1.93 -8.89 -10.59
N HIS A 8 -1.77 -7.57 -10.55
CA HIS A 8 -0.56 -6.98 -10.01
C HIS A 8 -0.35 -7.37 -8.57
N VAL A 9 -1.40 -7.27 -7.79
CA VAL A 9 -1.33 -7.58 -6.36
C VAL A 9 -1.04 -9.06 -6.16
N ALA A 10 -1.72 -9.91 -6.92
CA ALA A 10 -1.58 -11.36 -6.77
C ALA A 10 -0.18 -11.84 -7.11
N ARG A 11 0.57 -11.10 -7.92
CA ARG A 11 1.91 -11.49 -8.29
C ARG A 11 2.81 -11.69 -7.08
N HIS A 12 2.56 -10.94 -6.03
CA HIS A 12 3.37 -11.01 -4.81
C HIS A 12 2.68 -11.79 -3.70
N GLY A 13 1.65 -12.54 -4.03
CA GLY A 13 0.93 -13.34 -3.05
C GLY A 13 0.11 -12.51 -2.07
N ILE A 14 -0.28 -11.32 -2.48
CA ILE A 14 -1.07 -10.44 -1.64
C ILE A 14 -2.44 -10.27 -2.27
N THR A 15 -3.49 -10.42 -1.46
CA THR A 15 -4.84 -10.31 -1.97
C THR A 15 -5.33 -8.85 -1.91
N PRO A 16 -6.31 -8.49 -2.73
CA PRO A 16 -6.90 -7.16 -2.64
C PRO A 16 -7.48 -6.87 -1.26
N GLU A 17 -8.01 -7.89 -0.61
CA GLU A 17 -8.57 -7.72 0.73
C GLU A 17 -7.49 -7.34 1.74
N GLU A 18 -6.31 -7.92 1.59
CA GLU A 18 -5.19 -7.56 2.47
C GLU A 18 -4.79 -6.10 2.29
N CYS A 19 -4.78 -5.64 1.05
CA CYS A 19 -4.48 -4.23 0.78
C CYS A 19 -5.51 -3.32 1.44
N GLU A 20 -6.78 -3.68 1.34
CA GLU A 20 -7.82 -2.89 1.95
C GLU A 20 -7.70 -2.86 3.46
N GLU A 21 -7.39 -4.00 4.08
CA GLU A 21 -7.18 -4.05 5.51
C GLU A 21 -6.06 -3.12 5.94
N ALA A 22 -4.93 -3.21 5.26
CA ALA A 22 -3.78 -2.38 5.59
C ALA A 22 -4.09 -0.91 5.40
N TYR A 23 -4.86 -0.59 4.38
CA TYR A 23 -5.24 0.79 4.11
C TYR A 23 -6.18 1.31 5.20
N ARG A 24 -7.11 0.50 5.64
CA ARG A 24 -8.07 0.90 6.68
C ARG A 24 -7.42 1.02 8.05
N ASN A 25 -6.35 0.28 8.28
CA ASN A 25 -5.67 0.32 9.56
C ASN A 25 -4.81 1.56 9.77
N GLY A 26 -4.89 2.53 8.84
CA GLY A 26 -4.15 3.77 8.99
C GLY A 26 -2.69 3.62 8.60
N PRO A 27 -2.40 3.51 7.32
CA PRO A 27 -1.04 3.28 6.87
C PRO A 27 -0.15 4.48 7.07
N MET A 28 1.15 4.22 7.15
CA MET A 28 2.15 5.27 7.18
C MET A 28 2.46 5.65 5.74
N VAL A 29 2.23 6.90 5.39
CA VAL A 29 2.54 7.40 4.05
C VAL A 29 3.98 7.89 4.05
N ILE A 30 4.83 7.24 3.26
CA ILE A 30 6.24 7.60 3.23
C ILE A 30 6.64 8.40 2.00
N GLU A 31 5.77 8.43 1.00
CA GLU A 31 6.06 9.20 -0.20
C GLU A 31 4.75 9.65 -0.82
N ARG A 32 4.71 10.89 -1.27
CA ARG A 32 3.53 11.44 -1.92
C ARG A 32 3.94 12.08 -3.22
N GLN A 33 3.15 11.81 -4.27
CA GLN A 33 3.32 12.46 -5.56
C GLN A 33 1.98 12.97 -6.01
N ARG A 34 1.99 14.11 -6.66
CA ARG A 34 0.76 14.70 -7.16
C ARG A 34 0.95 15.02 -8.63
N ARG A 35 0.02 14.52 -9.44
CA ARG A 35 0.04 14.78 -10.87
C ARG A 35 -1.35 15.15 -11.31
N LYS A 36 -1.53 16.38 -11.76
CA LYS A 36 -2.82 16.85 -12.26
C LYS A 36 -3.96 16.47 -11.34
N HIS A 37 -4.74 15.47 -11.72
CA HIS A 37 -5.94 15.10 -10.95
C HIS A 37 -5.73 13.85 -10.11
N GLU A 38 -4.50 13.48 -9.88
CA GLU A 38 -4.18 12.21 -9.30
C GLU A 38 -3.21 12.38 -8.13
N ARG A 39 -3.52 11.72 -7.03
CA ARG A 39 -2.63 11.69 -5.87
C ARG A 39 -2.08 10.28 -5.75
N ARG A 40 -0.78 10.16 -5.75
CA ARG A 40 -0.12 8.86 -5.60
C ARG A 40 0.61 8.83 -4.28
N ARG A 41 0.40 7.77 -3.51
CA ARG A 41 1.04 7.65 -2.21
C ARG A 41 1.66 6.27 -2.07
N LEU A 42 2.90 6.24 -1.56
CA LEU A 42 3.56 5.00 -1.20
C LEU A 42 3.35 4.79 0.29
N CYS A 43 2.73 3.67 0.65
CA CYS A 43 2.27 3.43 2.00
C CYS A 43 2.86 2.17 2.58
N LEU A 44 3.09 2.20 3.89
CA LEU A 44 3.44 1.03 4.67
C LEU A 44 2.26 0.74 5.58
N GLY A 45 1.79 -0.49 5.58
CA GLY A 45 0.63 -0.82 6.38
C GLY A 45 0.67 -2.24 6.88
N GLU A 46 -0.31 -2.56 7.69
CA GLU A 46 -0.37 -3.86 8.35
C GLU A 46 -1.78 -4.41 8.25
N THR A 47 -1.88 -5.68 7.86
CA THR A 47 -3.17 -6.34 7.82
C THR A 47 -3.61 -6.69 9.23
N GLN A 48 -4.86 -7.15 9.35
CA GLN A 48 -5.38 -7.54 10.65
C GLN A 48 -4.61 -8.71 11.26
N ARG A 49 -4.01 -9.54 10.40
CA ARG A 49 -3.22 -10.66 10.86
C ARG A 49 -1.77 -10.32 11.14
N GLY A 50 -1.42 -9.05 11.00
CA GLY A 50 -0.07 -8.60 11.28
C GLY A 50 0.89 -8.71 10.11
N ARG A 51 0.39 -8.95 8.91
CA ARG A 51 1.25 -9.00 7.74
C ARG A 51 1.62 -7.58 7.32
N LEU A 52 2.92 -7.34 7.15
CA LEU A 52 3.42 -6.01 6.83
C LEU A 52 3.55 -5.86 5.32
N LEU A 53 2.88 -4.85 4.80
CA LEU A 53 2.80 -4.63 3.36
C LEU A 53 3.26 -3.24 2.98
N THR A 54 3.86 -3.16 1.79
CA THR A 54 4.12 -1.89 1.13
C THR A 54 3.17 -1.85 -0.06
N PHE A 55 2.48 -0.74 -0.22
CA PHE A 55 1.55 -0.64 -1.35
C PHE A 55 1.48 0.79 -1.85
N VAL A 56 1.15 0.91 -3.13
CA VAL A 56 0.97 2.21 -3.77
C VAL A 56 -0.51 2.40 -4.06
N VAL A 57 -1.05 3.51 -3.59
CA VAL A 57 -2.44 3.86 -3.87
C VAL A 57 -2.48 5.10 -4.73
N ILE A 58 -3.44 5.12 -5.62
CA ILE A 58 -3.73 6.29 -6.42
C ILE A 58 -5.15 6.72 -6.08
N GLU A 59 -5.29 8.00 -5.76
CA GLU A 59 -6.60 8.57 -5.51
C GLU A 59 -6.93 9.53 -6.63
N ARG A 60 -8.08 9.32 -7.24
CA ARG A 60 -8.52 10.14 -8.34
C ARG A 60 -10.02 10.30 -8.24
N LYS A 61 -10.47 11.56 -8.16
CA LYS A 61 -11.89 11.88 -8.07
C LYS A 61 -12.57 11.13 -6.92
N GLY A 62 -11.88 11.04 -5.80
CA GLY A 62 -12.42 10.39 -4.62
C GLY A 62 -12.39 8.87 -4.65
N LYS A 63 -11.83 8.29 -5.70
CA LYS A 63 -11.71 6.84 -5.81
C LYS A 63 -10.28 6.42 -5.55
N VAL A 64 -10.13 5.33 -4.81
CA VAL A 64 -8.82 4.81 -4.43
C VAL A 64 -8.56 3.53 -5.20
N ARG A 65 -7.34 3.39 -5.69
CA ARG A 65 -6.94 2.23 -6.45
C ARG A 65 -5.57 1.77 -6.00
N PHE A 66 -5.44 0.47 -5.74
CA PHE A 66 -4.15 -0.10 -5.36
C PHE A 66 -3.43 -0.51 -6.64
N VAL A 67 -2.29 0.14 -6.88
CA VAL A 67 -1.55 -0.07 -8.12
C VAL A 67 -0.60 -1.24 -8.00
N THR A 68 0.06 -1.35 -6.85
CA THR A 68 0.98 -2.45 -6.60
C THR A 68 1.07 -2.67 -5.11
N ALA A 69 1.47 -3.88 -4.74
CA ALA A 69 1.67 -4.20 -3.33
C ALA A 69 2.70 -5.32 -3.24
N TYR A 70 3.50 -5.28 -2.20
CA TYR A 70 4.49 -6.32 -1.94
C TYR A 70 4.80 -6.34 -0.45
N PRO A 71 5.38 -7.45 0.04
CA PRO A 71 5.75 -7.49 1.46
C PRO A 71 6.83 -6.45 1.76
N MET A 72 6.77 -5.83 2.93
CA MET A 72 7.78 -4.87 3.31
C MET A 72 9.15 -5.51 3.33
N HIS A 73 10.15 -4.84 2.79
CA HIS A 73 11.53 -5.29 2.95
C HIS A 73 12.09 -4.71 4.25
N GLY A 74 13.29 -5.14 4.60
CA GLY A 74 13.85 -4.86 5.92
C GLY A 74 13.88 -3.39 6.31
N LEU A 75 14.34 -2.54 5.40
CA LEU A 75 14.42 -1.12 5.69
C LEU A 75 13.04 -0.52 5.94
N GLN A 76 12.07 -0.92 5.14
CA GLN A 76 10.70 -0.44 5.30
C GLN A 76 10.11 -0.88 6.65
N ARG A 77 10.40 -2.10 7.06
CA ARG A 77 9.93 -2.58 8.36
C ARG A 77 10.46 -1.73 9.49
N ARG A 78 11.73 -1.35 9.40
CA ARG A 78 12.34 -0.50 10.41
C ARG A 78 11.66 0.85 10.48
N VAL A 79 11.42 1.44 9.33
CA VAL A 79 10.73 2.73 9.26
C VAL A 79 9.34 2.61 9.84
N TYR A 80 8.62 1.57 9.46
CA TYR A 80 7.26 1.39 9.92
C TYR A 80 7.19 1.22 11.43
N ARG A 81 8.13 0.48 11.99
CA ARG A 81 8.15 0.22 13.43
C ARG A 81 8.76 1.36 14.22
N GLY A 82 9.29 2.37 13.55
CA GLY A 82 9.93 3.49 14.23
C GLY A 82 11.26 3.15 14.80
N GLU A 83 11.93 2.11 14.31
CA GLU A 83 13.26 1.73 14.75
C GLU A 83 14.29 2.61 14.08
N ASN A 84 15.06 3.28 14.87
CA ASN A 84 16.15 4.09 14.35
C ASN A 84 17.42 3.36 14.60
N GLU A 85 18.12 3.08 13.80
CA GLU A 85 19.27 2.51 14.07
C GLU A 85 19.96 2.50 13.79
#